data_b584c2a177b303001d7bb2588f990a5a
#
_entry.id   b584c2a177b303001d7bb2588f990a5a
#
_cell.length_a   1.000
_cell.length_b   1.000
_cell.length_c   1.000
_cell.angle_alpha   90.00
_cell.angle_beta   90.00
_cell.angle_gamma   90.00
#
_symmetry.space_group_name_H-M   'P 1'
#
loop_
_entity.id
_entity.type
_entity.pdbx_description
1 polymer ?
#
loop_
_entity_poly.entity_id
_entity_poly.type
_entity_poly.pdbx_seq_one_letter_code
_entity_poly.pdbx_strand_id
1 'polypeptide(L)'
;MATAPAVILAFDYGAKRIGVAVGQTTTATASPAGVIPVHGEPDWAAVNRCIREWSPARLLVGVPYNMDGTETSLTPTCRAFAAELERRCGLPVEFVDERLTSAAATAELREARRAGARARRVRREDIDAHAARLILETWLRGTHDRPGSPP
;
A
#
# COMPACT_ATOMS: atom_id res chain seq x y z
N MET A 1 3.86 -3.19 -28.43
CA MET A 1 4.89 -2.32 -27.86
C MET A 1 5.12 -2.71 -26.40
N ALA A 2 6.36 -2.94 -26.03
CA ALA A 2 6.66 -3.26 -24.64
C ALA A 2 6.40 -2.04 -23.78
N THR A 3 5.62 -2.23 -22.71
CA THR A 3 5.40 -1.18 -21.74
C THR A 3 6.71 -0.95 -20.97
N ALA A 4 7.11 0.30 -20.83
CA ALA A 4 8.29 0.62 -20.04
C ALA A 4 8.11 0.12 -18.61
N PRO A 5 9.18 -0.36 -17.96
CA PRO A 5 9.10 -0.75 -16.56
C PRO A 5 8.62 0.42 -15.73
N ALA A 6 7.66 0.18 -14.86
CA ALA A 6 7.16 1.20 -13.97
C ALA A 6 7.29 0.73 -12.53
N VAL A 7 7.82 1.62 -11.70
CA VAL A 7 7.87 1.41 -10.25
C VAL A 7 6.58 1.92 -9.64
N ILE A 8 5.99 1.14 -8.77
CA ILE A 8 4.76 1.48 -8.08
C ILE A 8 5.04 1.48 -6.58
N LEU A 9 4.59 2.51 -5.88
CA LEU A 9 4.61 2.52 -4.42
C LEU A 9 3.20 2.35 -3.89
N ALA A 10 3.05 1.54 -2.86
CA ALA A 10 1.79 1.34 -2.18
C ALA A 10 1.91 1.77 -0.73
N PHE A 11 0.86 2.38 -0.21
CA PHE A 11 0.79 2.87 1.16
C PHE A 11 -0.38 2.23 1.89
N ASP A 12 -0.11 1.71 3.07
CA ASP A 12 -1.12 1.20 3.98
C ASP A 12 -1.18 2.15 5.17
N TYR A 13 -2.17 3.04 5.17
CA TYR A 13 -2.27 4.10 6.17
C TYR A 13 -2.78 3.56 7.49
N GLY A 14 -2.02 3.79 8.56
CA GLY A 14 -2.43 3.46 9.92
C GLY A 14 -2.39 4.70 10.79
N ALA A 15 -3.00 4.62 11.97
CA ALA A 15 -3.08 5.76 12.88
C ALA A 15 -1.71 6.22 13.39
N LYS A 16 -0.76 5.31 13.47
CA LYS A 16 0.58 5.58 14.02
C LYS A 16 1.68 5.46 12.97
N ARG A 17 1.46 4.69 11.92
CA ARG A 17 2.45 4.41 10.90
C ARG A 17 1.81 4.13 9.58
N ILE A 18 2.52 4.46 8.52
CA ILE A 18 2.12 4.12 7.15
C ILE A 18 3.10 3.08 6.64
N GLY A 19 2.62 1.89 6.35
CA GLY A 19 3.44 0.86 5.70
C GLY A 19 3.65 1.21 4.25
N VAL A 20 4.84 0.92 3.72
CA VAL A 20 5.19 1.22 2.33
C VAL A 20 5.71 -0.03 1.67
N ALA A 21 5.26 -0.26 0.44
CA ALA A 21 5.77 -1.34 -0.39
C ALA A 21 6.12 -0.79 -1.77
N VAL A 22 7.08 -1.43 -2.41
CA VAL A 22 7.53 -1.06 -3.76
C VAL A 22 7.42 -2.27 -4.66
N GLY A 23 7.03 -2.03 -5.89
CA GLY A 23 6.93 -3.10 -6.88
C GLY A 23 7.19 -2.60 -8.27
N GLN A 24 7.26 -3.54 -9.20
CA GLN A 24 7.48 -3.26 -10.61
C GLN A 24 6.45 -3.98 -11.45
N THR A 25 5.94 -3.29 -12.46
CA THR A 25 4.92 -3.86 -13.35
C THR A 25 5.46 -4.98 -14.23
N THR A 26 6.72 -4.89 -14.66
CA THR A 26 7.31 -5.87 -15.57
C THR A 26 7.47 -7.25 -14.94
N THR A 27 7.85 -7.29 -13.66
CA THR A 27 8.07 -8.55 -12.95
C THR A 27 6.87 -8.96 -12.11
N ALA A 28 5.89 -8.07 -11.96
CA ALA A 28 4.73 -8.24 -11.09
C ALA A 28 5.16 -8.62 -9.65
N THR A 29 6.25 -8.01 -9.18
CA THR A 29 6.79 -8.28 -7.85
C THR A 29 6.53 -7.12 -6.92
N ALA A 30 6.34 -7.42 -5.64
CA ALA A 30 6.16 -6.44 -4.59
C ALA A 30 7.02 -6.80 -3.39
N SER A 31 7.61 -5.80 -2.77
CA SER A 31 8.47 -5.97 -1.60
C SER A 31 8.19 -4.87 -0.58
N PRO A 32 8.33 -5.17 0.72
CA PRO A 32 8.25 -4.12 1.74
C PRO A 32 9.34 -3.07 1.50
N ALA A 33 8.99 -1.80 1.66
CA ALA A 33 9.92 -0.69 1.45
C ALA A 33 10.15 0.16 2.69
N GLY A 34 9.43 -0.11 3.78
CA GLY A 34 9.63 0.61 5.03
C GLY A 34 8.35 1.15 5.63
N VAL A 35 8.50 2.09 6.51
CA VAL A 35 7.41 2.65 7.30
C VAL A 35 7.64 4.14 7.46
N ILE A 36 6.54 4.89 7.43
CA ILE A 36 6.55 6.34 7.62
C ILE A 36 5.78 6.65 8.91
N PRO A 37 6.37 7.41 9.85
CA PRO A 37 5.68 7.77 11.09
C PRO A 37 4.47 8.68 10.86
N VAL A 38 3.47 8.54 11.72
CA VAL A 38 2.31 9.43 11.78
C VAL A 38 2.19 9.95 13.22
N HIS A 39 2.28 11.25 13.37
CA HIS A 39 2.15 11.92 14.66
C HIS A 39 1.05 12.99 14.54
N GLY A 40 -0.21 12.51 14.53
CA GLY A 40 -1.33 13.38 14.21
C GLY A 40 -1.49 13.58 12.71
N GLU A 41 -0.37 13.75 12.01
CA GLU A 41 -0.35 13.79 10.54
C GLU A 41 0.87 13.01 10.04
N PRO A 42 0.87 12.62 8.75
CA PRO A 42 2.00 11.90 8.18
C PRO A 42 3.28 12.75 8.20
N ASP A 43 4.41 12.07 8.36
CA ASP A 43 5.71 12.72 8.17
C ASP A 43 5.94 12.93 6.67
N TRP A 44 5.51 14.09 6.18
CA TRP A 44 5.56 14.38 4.74
C TRP A 44 6.99 14.47 4.21
N ALA A 45 7.95 14.83 5.05
CA ALA A 45 9.35 14.80 4.63
C ALA A 45 9.80 13.39 4.32
N ALA A 46 9.37 12.42 5.13
CA ALA A 46 9.67 11.01 4.89
C ALA A 46 8.95 10.48 3.65
N VAL A 47 7.70 10.90 3.42
CA VAL A 47 6.97 10.55 2.20
C VAL A 47 7.72 11.06 0.98
N ASN A 48 8.14 12.32 1.00
CA ASN A 48 8.86 12.93 -0.12
C ASN A 48 10.19 12.22 -0.40
N ARG A 49 10.93 11.84 0.65
CA ARG A 49 12.17 11.10 0.48
C ARG A 49 11.93 9.74 -0.18
N CYS A 50 10.90 9.06 0.24
CA CYS A 50 10.53 7.76 -0.31
C CYS A 50 10.20 7.86 -1.80
N ILE A 51 9.42 8.87 -2.18
CA ILE A 51 9.04 9.09 -3.57
C ILE A 51 10.26 9.44 -4.41
N ARG A 52 11.17 10.27 -3.90
CA ARG A 52 12.39 10.61 -4.63
C ARG A 52 13.31 9.39 -4.77
N GLU A 53 13.40 8.58 -3.74
CA GLU A 53 14.27 7.40 -3.76
C GLU A 53 13.83 6.39 -4.81
N TRP A 54 12.52 6.13 -4.90
CA TRP A 54 11.99 5.09 -5.78
C TRP A 54 11.54 5.60 -7.15
N SER A 55 11.31 6.89 -7.28
CA SER A 55 10.83 7.53 -8.52
C SER A 55 9.65 6.78 -9.14
N PRO A 56 8.56 6.59 -8.40
CA PRO A 56 7.44 5.79 -8.90
C PRO A 56 6.69 6.52 -10.00
N ALA A 57 6.08 5.74 -10.89
CA ALA A 57 5.18 6.25 -11.91
C ALA A 57 3.75 6.40 -11.39
N ARG A 58 3.41 5.69 -10.33
CA ARG A 58 2.05 5.63 -9.78
C ARG A 58 2.10 5.31 -8.30
N LEU A 59 1.13 5.80 -7.56
CA LEU A 59 0.99 5.56 -6.13
C LEU A 59 -0.33 4.85 -5.86
N LEU A 60 -0.32 3.95 -4.90
CA LEU A 60 -1.52 3.23 -4.46
C LEU A 60 -1.76 3.50 -2.99
N VAL A 61 -3.01 3.65 -2.60
CA VAL A 61 -3.40 3.78 -1.20
C VAL A 61 -4.47 2.75 -0.91
N GLY A 62 -4.21 1.88 0.06
CA GLY A 62 -5.20 0.91 0.52
C GLY A 62 -6.28 1.62 1.30
N VAL A 63 -7.53 1.32 1.00
CA VAL A 63 -8.68 1.92 1.66
C VAL A 63 -9.49 0.84 2.34
N PRO A 64 -9.64 0.90 3.66
CA PRO A 64 -10.40 -0.12 4.39
C PRO A 64 -11.89 0.14 4.29
N TYR A 65 -12.65 -0.94 4.14
CA TYR A 65 -14.11 -0.93 4.21
C TYR A 65 -14.57 -2.12 5.04
N ASN A 66 -15.75 -2.01 5.61
CA ASN A 66 -16.39 -3.17 6.22
C ASN A 66 -16.83 -4.15 5.13
N MET A 67 -17.07 -5.39 5.49
CA MET A 67 -17.42 -6.43 4.51
C MET A 67 -18.70 -6.12 3.76
N ASP A 68 -19.60 -5.35 4.35
CA ASP A 68 -20.85 -4.92 3.69
C ASP A 68 -20.66 -3.68 2.79
N GLY A 69 -19.44 -3.18 2.67
CA GLY A 69 -19.15 -2.01 1.84
C GLY A 69 -19.24 -0.68 2.55
N THR A 70 -19.65 -0.66 3.80
CA THR A 70 -19.72 0.60 4.56
C THR A 70 -18.33 1.04 4.98
N GLU A 71 -18.18 2.34 5.23
CA GLU A 71 -16.90 2.92 5.63
C GLU A 71 -16.55 2.58 7.07
N THR A 72 -15.27 2.38 7.32
CA THR A 72 -14.73 2.29 8.67
C THR A 72 -14.38 3.70 9.16
N SER A 73 -13.98 3.82 10.43
CA SER A 73 -13.52 5.11 10.95
C SER A 73 -12.27 5.62 10.23
N LEU A 74 -11.50 4.73 9.65
CA LEU A 74 -10.24 5.07 8.97
C LEU A 74 -10.43 5.41 7.49
N THR A 75 -11.55 5.03 6.88
CA THR A 75 -11.78 5.23 5.44
C THR A 75 -11.65 6.70 5.02
N PRO A 76 -12.30 7.67 5.70
CA PRO A 76 -12.16 9.07 5.32
C PRO A 76 -10.72 9.57 5.44
N THR A 77 -9.99 9.10 6.46
CA THR A 77 -8.60 9.49 6.69
C THR A 77 -7.70 8.99 5.55
N CYS A 78 -7.92 7.76 5.10
CA CYS A 78 -7.18 7.19 3.97
C CYS A 78 -7.44 7.98 2.69
N ARG A 79 -8.69 8.36 2.44
CA ARG A 79 -9.03 9.17 1.26
C ARG A 79 -8.38 10.54 1.32
N ALA A 80 -8.39 11.17 2.50
CA ALA A 80 -7.77 12.47 2.68
C ALA A 80 -6.26 12.40 2.46
N PHE A 81 -5.63 11.34 2.97
CA PHE A 81 -4.21 11.11 2.74
C PHE A 81 -3.91 10.98 1.25
N ALA A 82 -4.71 10.19 0.52
CA ALA A 82 -4.51 9.99 -0.91
C ALA A 82 -4.66 11.29 -1.70
N ALA A 83 -5.66 12.11 -1.35
CA ALA A 83 -5.87 13.39 -2.03
C ALA A 83 -4.69 14.34 -1.79
N GLU A 84 -4.19 14.41 -0.56
CA GLU A 84 -3.04 15.24 -0.23
C GLU A 84 -1.77 14.73 -0.91
N LEU A 85 -1.61 13.42 -0.97
CA LEU A 85 -0.49 12.78 -1.64
C LEU A 85 -0.45 13.15 -3.13
N GLU A 86 -1.60 13.05 -3.80
CA GLU A 86 -1.70 13.42 -5.22
C GLU A 86 -1.37 14.90 -5.43
N ARG A 87 -1.90 15.77 -4.57
CA ARG A 87 -1.66 17.20 -4.65
C ARG A 87 -0.18 17.54 -4.48
N ARG A 88 0.50 16.88 -3.55
CA ARG A 88 1.91 17.18 -3.26
C ARG A 88 2.87 16.61 -4.28
N CYS A 89 2.57 15.44 -4.83
CA CYS A 89 3.50 14.70 -5.69
C CYS A 89 3.24 14.88 -7.17
N GLY A 90 2.03 15.23 -7.55
CA GLY A 90 1.66 15.34 -8.96
C GLY A 90 1.64 14.02 -9.70
N LEU A 91 1.61 12.90 -8.97
CA LEU A 91 1.57 11.57 -9.55
C LEU A 91 0.17 10.98 -9.45
N PRO A 92 -0.21 10.07 -10.38
CA PRO A 92 -1.50 9.39 -10.25
C PRO A 92 -1.57 8.59 -8.96
N VAL A 93 -2.67 8.70 -8.24
CA VAL A 93 -2.94 7.93 -7.04
C VAL A 93 -4.20 7.12 -7.25
N GLU A 94 -4.12 5.81 -7.04
CA GLU A 94 -5.28 4.91 -7.12
C GLU A 94 -5.59 4.34 -5.75
N PHE A 95 -6.88 4.10 -5.52
CA PHE A 95 -7.33 3.39 -4.32
C PHE A 95 -7.34 1.90 -4.58
N VAL A 96 -6.95 1.14 -3.57
CA VAL A 96 -7.11 -0.32 -3.58
C VAL A 96 -8.01 -0.68 -2.40
N ASP A 97 -9.13 -1.31 -2.69
CA ASP A 97 -10.06 -1.76 -1.65
C ASP A 97 -9.42 -2.94 -0.92
N GLU A 98 -9.16 -2.77 0.37
CA GLU A 98 -8.49 -3.80 1.17
C GLU A 98 -9.31 -5.09 1.29
N ARG A 99 -10.62 -5.04 1.02
CA ARG A 99 -11.45 -6.25 1.00
C ARG A 99 -11.07 -7.20 -0.14
N LEU A 100 -10.38 -6.69 -1.16
CA LEU A 100 -9.94 -7.51 -2.30
C LEU A 100 -8.73 -8.38 -1.97
N THR A 101 -8.11 -8.17 -0.83
CA THR A 101 -7.01 -9.02 -0.37
C THR A 101 -7.53 -10.43 -0.13
N SER A 102 -6.86 -11.43 -0.72
CA SER A 102 -7.32 -12.81 -0.64
C SER A 102 -7.30 -13.34 0.79
N ALA A 103 -8.13 -14.37 1.05
CA ALA A 103 -8.15 -15.03 2.34
C ALA A 103 -6.77 -15.59 2.70
N ALA A 104 -6.03 -16.12 1.72
CA ALA A 104 -4.67 -16.63 1.94
C ALA A 104 -3.72 -15.51 2.36
N ALA A 105 -3.78 -14.35 1.70
CA ALA A 105 -2.97 -13.20 2.06
C ALA A 105 -3.32 -12.67 3.46
N THR A 106 -4.60 -12.67 3.81
CA THR A 106 -5.06 -12.27 5.14
C THR A 106 -4.51 -13.24 6.20
N ALA A 107 -4.56 -14.53 5.92
CA ALA A 107 -4.03 -15.54 6.84
C ALA A 107 -2.52 -15.39 7.01
N GLU A 108 -1.81 -15.09 5.93
CA GLU A 108 -0.37 -14.84 5.96
C GLU A 108 -0.05 -13.64 6.88
N LEU A 109 -0.81 -12.57 6.76
CA LEU A 109 -0.61 -11.38 7.59
C LEU A 109 -0.89 -11.66 9.06
N ARG A 110 -1.96 -12.43 9.35
CA ARG A 110 -2.29 -12.84 10.72
C ARG A 110 -1.18 -13.69 11.32
N GLU A 111 -0.63 -14.60 10.53
CA GLU A 111 0.46 -15.46 10.99
C GLU A 111 1.72 -14.63 11.26
N ALA A 112 2.04 -13.66 10.41
CA ALA A 112 3.17 -12.76 10.63
C ALA A 112 3.02 -11.99 11.94
N ARG A 113 1.81 -11.50 12.24
CA ARG A 113 1.53 -10.79 13.49
C ARG A 113 1.68 -11.71 14.71
N ARG A 114 1.18 -12.95 14.62
CA ARG A 114 1.32 -13.93 15.71
C ARG A 114 2.77 -14.33 15.92
N ALA A 115 3.51 -14.55 14.86
CA ALA A 115 4.92 -14.89 14.93
C ALA A 115 5.72 -13.74 15.56
N GLY A 116 5.38 -12.50 15.21
CA GLY A 116 6.01 -11.33 15.80
C GLY A 116 5.78 -11.24 17.30
N ALA A 117 4.53 -11.50 17.74
CA ALA A 117 4.20 -11.48 19.16
C ALA A 117 4.96 -12.56 19.94
N ARG A 118 5.16 -13.74 19.35
CA ARG A 118 5.85 -14.84 19.99
C ARG A 118 7.37 -14.70 19.96
N ALA A 119 7.90 -14.29 18.82
CA ALA A 119 9.36 -14.27 18.59
C ALA A 119 10.05 -13.01 19.10
N ARG A 120 9.30 -11.96 19.39
CA ARG A 120 9.81 -10.65 19.81
C ARG A 120 10.82 -10.03 18.83
N ARG A 121 10.93 -10.59 17.61
CA ARG A 121 11.91 -10.12 16.63
C ARG A 121 11.26 -9.41 15.45
N VAL A 122 9.97 -9.66 15.21
CA VAL A 122 9.26 -9.01 14.12
C VAL A 122 8.75 -7.69 14.64
N ARG A 123 9.22 -6.61 14.06
CA ARG A 123 8.78 -5.27 14.42
C ARG A 123 7.41 -4.99 13.84
N ARG A 124 6.66 -4.10 14.48
CA ARG A 124 5.38 -3.66 13.94
C ARG A 124 5.56 -3.03 12.56
N GLU A 125 6.68 -2.34 12.35
CA GLU A 125 7.01 -1.74 11.06
C GLU A 125 7.08 -2.79 9.96
N ASP A 126 7.64 -3.95 10.24
CA ASP A 126 7.72 -5.04 9.27
C ASP A 126 6.35 -5.56 8.90
N ILE A 127 5.43 -5.63 9.87
CA ILE A 127 4.06 -6.06 9.64
C ILE A 127 3.31 -5.03 8.80
N ASP A 128 3.49 -3.74 9.10
CA ASP A 128 2.83 -2.66 8.36
C ASP A 128 3.31 -2.61 6.92
N ALA A 129 4.62 -2.79 6.70
CA ALA A 129 5.17 -2.85 5.35
C ALA A 129 4.71 -4.09 4.60
N HIS A 130 4.54 -5.21 5.32
CA HIS A 130 3.99 -6.43 4.72
C HIS A 130 2.54 -6.23 4.27
N ALA A 131 1.73 -5.52 5.06
CA ALA A 131 0.36 -5.20 4.68
C ALA A 131 0.33 -4.35 3.41
N ALA A 132 1.22 -3.37 3.28
CA ALA A 132 1.34 -2.57 2.07
C ALA A 132 1.75 -3.44 0.87
N ARG A 133 2.62 -4.44 1.08
CA ARG A 133 3.01 -5.38 0.04
C ARG A 133 1.80 -6.16 -0.49
N LEU A 134 0.92 -6.59 0.40
CA LEU A 134 -0.29 -7.31 0.02
C LEU A 134 -1.24 -6.44 -0.81
N ILE A 135 -1.36 -5.17 -0.47
CA ILE A 135 -2.13 -4.21 -1.25
C ILE A 135 -1.57 -4.11 -2.66
N LEU A 136 -0.26 -3.97 -2.77
CA LEU A 136 0.40 -3.85 -4.06
C LEU A 136 0.27 -5.12 -4.89
N GLU A 137 0.44 -6.29 -4.28
CA GLU A 137 0.25 -7.56 -4.98
C GLU A 137 -1.17 -7.71 -5.52
N THR A 138 -2.16 -7.29 -4.73
CA THR A 138 -3.56 -7.32 -5.14
C THR A 138 -3.77 -6.47 -6.39
N TRP A 139 -3.22 -5.28 -6.40
CA TRP A 139 -3.32 -4.39 -7.56
C TRP A 139 -2.62 -4.97 -8.80
N LEU A 140 -1.42 -5.50 -8.61
CA LEU A 140 -0.64 -6.09 -9.72
C LEU A 140 -1.39 -7.25 -10.37
N ARG A 141 -2.03 -8.09 -9.58
CA ARG A 141 -2.84 -9.20 -10.10
C ARG A 141 -4.06 -8.68 -10.86
N GLY A 142 -4.73 -7.68 -10.30
CA GLY A 142 -5.90 -7.10 -10.95
C GLY A 142 -5.58 -6.42 -12.26
N THR A 143 -4.39 -5.84 -12.38
CA THR A 143 -3.96 -5.17 -13.60
C THR A 143 -3.86 -6.15 -14.77
N HIS A 144 -3.41 -7.37 -14.49
CA HIS A 144 -3.26 -8.38 -15.53
C HIS A 144 -4.60 -8.92 -16.04
N ASP A 145 -5.60 -8.97 -15.15
CA ASP A 145 -6.88 -9.61 -15.44
C ASP A 145 -8.00 -8.62 -15.70
N ARG A 146 -7.70 -7.35 -15.83
CA ARG A 146 -8.71 -6.32 -15.93
C ARG A 146 -9.28 -6.24 -17.34
N PRO A 147 -10.47 -6.84 -17.61
CA PRO A 147 -11.13 -6.65 -18.89
C PRO A 147 -11.54 -5.18 -18.98
N GLY A 148 -11.28 -4.56 -20.11
CA GLY A 148 -11.61 -3.16 -20.28
C GLY A 148 -10.60 -2.20 -19.66
N SER A 149 -9.49 -2.69 -19.15
CA SER A 149 -8.34 -1.81 -18.99
C SER A 149 -8.09 -1.19 -20.34
N PRO A 150 -7.86 0.12 -20.39
CA PRO A 150 -7.53 0.70 -21.68
C PRO A 150 -6.39 -0.10 -22.26
N PRO A 151 -6.55 -0.53 -23.48
CA PRO A 151 -5.46 -1.24 -24.10
C PRO A 151 -4.21 -0.40 -24.15
#